data_e21b24d02d2b9c8cecebf09d903bcd35
#
_entry.id   e21b24d02d2b9c8cecebf09d903bcd35
#
_cell.length_a   1.000
_cell.length_b   1.000
_cell.length_c   1.000
_cell.angle_alpha   90.00
_cell.angle_beta   90.00
_cell.angle_gamma   90.00
#
_symmetry.space_group_name_H-M   'P 1'
#
loop_
_entity.id
_entity.type
_entity.pdbx_description
1 polymer ?
#
loop_
_entity_poly.entity_id
_entity_poly.type
_entity_poly.pdbx_seq_one_letter_code
_entity_poly.pdbx_strand_id
1 'polypeptide(L)'
;MAKLGVITDGISTDFEHALKVMSDNNLNQAELQFLWNKEVGDMSKGEIEKAEELLKKYNMQVSCISRHNFAGIGVHEVNIGDSTYNHHMDKLKECIDMAHRLGSPLVRIMSFRKEMVLFGEHGAEKWNVSDGAWNKLVELLGPVVQQAKESDIMLVVETGNNAMITSCYLGKKLIDDLDTKHLKVLWDPANALYCGENPSKNALDSMEGGYLGHVHMKDVEVSIHQATIRCVALGQGQMAPHLQKIADRLNEIGYDGAMSLESVYRPSEGDFEDGFRASISKFKNLYS
;
A
#
# COMPACT_ATOMS: atom_id res chain seq x y z
N MET A 1 -2.18 -18.51 7.03
CA MET A 1 -3.26 -17.48 7.10
C MET A 1 -2.63 -16.10 7.26
N ALA A 2 -3.18 -15.11 6.60
CA ALA A 2 -2.73 -13.73 6.73
C ALA A 2 -2.81 -13.24 8.18
N LYS A 3 -1.86 -12.37 8.57
CA LYS A 3 -1.84 -11.72 9.88
C LYS A 3 -2.64 -10.42 9.79
N LEU A 4 -3.60 -10.23 10.68
CA LEU A 4 -4.44 -9.03 10.63
C LEU A 4 -3.73 -7.84 11.30
N GLY A 5 -3.71 -6.73 10.61
CA GLY A 5 -3.11 -5.48 11.04
C GLY A 5 -3.95 -4.26 10.67
N VAL A 6 -3.41 -3.09 10.91
CA VAL A 6 -4.05 -1.82 10.56
C VAL A 6 -3.00 -0.75 10.27
N ILE A 7 -3.32 0.17 9.37
CA ILE A 7 -2.57 1.43 9.21
C ILE A 7 -2.91 2.30 10.42
N THR A 8 -1.93 2.59 11.26
CA THR A 8 -2.15 3.15 12.60
C THR A 8 -2.87 4.50 12.62
N ASP A 9 -2.57 5.38 11.66
CA ASP A 9 -3.22 6.70 11.55
C ASP A 9 -4.65 6.65 11.01
N GLY A 10 -5.07 5.51 10.46
CA GLY A 10 -6.49 5.19 10.21
C GLY A 10 -7.30 4.99 11.49
N ILE A 11 -6.64 4.98 12.66
CA ILE A 11 -7.25 5.08 13.98
C ILE A 11 -6.99 6.48 14.54
N SER A 12 -5.72 6.85 14.69
CA SER A 12 -5.31 8.15 15.22
C SER A 12 -3.86 8.46 14.87
N THR A 13 -3.55 9.73 14.61
CA THR A 13 -2.15 10.20 14.53
C THR A 13 -1.48 10.32 15.91
N ASP A 14 -2.23 10.25 17.02
CA ASP A 14 -1.66 9.94 18.33
C ASP A 14 -1.28 8.46 18.35
N PHE A 15 0.01 8.20 18.17
CA PHE A 15 0.52 6.86 17.98
C PHE A 15 0.28 5.94 19.19
N GLU A 16 0.43 6.46 20.41
CA GLU A 16 0.17 5.65 21.60
C GLU A 16 -1.31 5.27 21.71
N HIS A 17 -2.20 6.20 21.44
CA HIS A 17 -3.63 5.94 21.41
C HIS A 17 -3.98 4.88 20.34
N ALA A 18 -3.44 5.01 19.13
CA ALA A 18 -3.66 4.03 18.06
C ALA A 18 -3.24 2.62 18.49
N LEU A 19 -2.03 2.46 19.06
CA LEU A 19 -1.54 1.17 19.54
C LEU A 19 -2.39 0.59 20.67
N LYS A 20 -2.90 1.45 21.58
CA LYS A 20 -3.83 1.02 22.61
C LYS A 20 -5.12 0.48 22.02
N VAL A 21 -5.74 1.18 21.06
CA VAL A 21 -6.96 0.72 20.37
C VAL A 21 -6.71 -0.59 19.62
N MET A 22 -5.56 -0.75 18.98
CA MET A 22 -5.16 -2.01 18.33
C MET A 22 -5.09 -3.14 19.35
N SER A 23 -4.41 -2.93 20.48
CA SER A 23 -4.26 -3.91 21.55
C SER A 23 -5.63 -4.33 22.13
N ASP A 24 -6.51 -3.37 22.39
CA ASP A 24 -7.87 -3.61 22.88
C ASP A 24 -8.70 -4.45 21.88
N ASN A 25 -8.32 -4.45 20.61
CA ASN A 25 -8.94 -5.25 19.54
C ASN A 25 -8.18 -6.54 19.19
N ASN A 26 -7.15 -6.91 19.93
CA ASN A 26 -6.28 -8.08 19.67
C ASN A 26 -5.61 -8.04 18.29
N LEU A 27 -5.22 -6.86 17.83
CA LEU A 27 -4.39 -6.66 16.64
C LEU A 27 -2.96 -6.39 17.06
N ASN A 28 -1.99 -7.01 16.39
CA ASN A 28 -0.58 -6.84 16.71
C ASN A 28 0.31 -6.53 15.50
N GLN A 29 -0.25 -6.36 14.32
CA GLN A 29 0.48 -5.94 13.13
C GLN A 29 0.21 -4.47 12.85
N ALA A 30 1.19 -3.61 13.13
CA ALA A 30 1.09 -2.17 12.93
C ALA A 30 1.75 -1.78 11.60
N GLU A 31 0.99 -1.16 10.71
CA GLU A 31 1.55 -0.50 9.55
C GLU A 31 1.69 0.99 9.85
N LEU A 32 2.89 1.53 9.61
CA LEU A 32 3.23 2.89 10.01
C LEU A 32 3.26 3.81 8.80
N GLN A 33 2.40 4.84 8.81
CA GLN A 33 2.32 5.85 7.75
C GLN A 33 2.50 7.27 8.34
N PHE A 34 1.61 7.70 9.23
CA PHE A 34 1.75 8.94 9.98
C PHE A 34 1.76 8.67 11.48
N LEU A 35 2.75 9.23 12.17
CA LEU A 35 2.89 9.22 13.62
C LEU A 35 3.03 10.67 14.09
N TRP A 36 2.20 11.08 15.06
CA TRP A 36 2.21 12.46 15.60
C TRP A 36 2.15 13.54 14.51
N ASN A 37 1.32 13.31 13.47
CA ASN A 37 1.14 14.17 12.28
C ASN A 37 2.40 14.31 11.41
N LYS A 38 3.39 13.43 11.54
CA LYS A 38 4.55 13.34 10.64
C LYS A 38 4.49 12.06 9.84
N GLU A 39 4.78 12.16 8.57
CA GLU A 39 4.92 10.97 7.72
C GLU A 39 6.23 10.22 8.06
N VAL A 40 6.20 8.89 8.02
CA VAL A 40 7.40 8.07 8.25
C VAL A 40 8.54 8.49 7.31
N GLY A 41 9.79 8.46 7.81
CA GLY A 41 10.95 9.03 7.12
C GLY A 41 11.18 10.54 7.40
N ASP A 42 10.25 11.21 8.12
CA ASP A 42 10.45 12.59 8.61
C ASP A 42 10.65 12.65 10.14
N MET A 43 10.81 11.47 10.75
CA MET A 43 10.93 11.31 12.19
C MET A 43 12.38 11.62 12.64
N SER A 44 12.49 12.36 13.74
CA SER A 44 13.77 12.50 14.45
C SER A 44 14.16 11.19 15.16
N LYS A 45 15.44 11.05 15.49
CA LYS A 45 15.94 9.87 16.24
C LYS A 45 15.16 9.63 17.54
N GLY A 46 14.86 10.70 18.31
CA GLY A 46 14.11 10.58 19.54
C GLY A 46 12.66 10.16 19.33
N GLU A 47 12.04 10.56 18.23
CA GLU A 47 10.69 10.10 17.87
C GLU A 47 10.69 8.62 17.45
N ILE A 48 11.72 8.16 16.74
CA ILE A 48 11.86 6.73 16.38
C ILE A 48 12.11 5.91 17.67
N GLU A 49 12.93 6.40 18.62
CA GLU A 49 13.15 5.76 19.93
C GLU A 49 11.84 5.64 20.71
N LYS A 50 11.07 6.72 20.78
CA LYS A 50 9.74 6.70 21.40
C LYS A 50 8.78 5.73 20.71
N ALA A 51 8.77 5.67 19.39
CA ALA A 51 7.96 4.71 18.65
C ALA A 51 8.35 3.26 18.98
N GLU A 52 9.63 2.96 19.06
CA GLU A 52 10.16 1.64 19.44
C GLU A 52 9.73 1.24 20.85
N GLU A 53 9.80 2.16 21.84
CA GLU A 53 9.34 1.92 23.21
C GLU A 53 7.83 1.63 23.25
N LEU A 54 7.03 2.37 22.51
CA LEU A 54 5.57 2.19 22.46
C LEU A 54 5.20 0.87 21.79
N LEU A 55 5.85 0.50 20.69
CA LEU A 55 5.65 -0.79 20.02
C LEU A 55 5.95 -1.95 20.98
N LYS A 56 7.05 -1.88 21.75
CA LYS A 56 7.38 -2.87 22.76
C LYS A 56 6.34 -2.90 23.89
N LYS A 57 5.93 -1.72 24.40
CA LYS A 57 4.92 -1.58 25.46
C LYS A 57 3.60 -2.29 25.12
N TYR A 58 3.15 -2.16 23.87
CA TYR A 58 1.89 -2.74 23.41
C TYR A 58 2.05 -4.09 22.69
N ASN A 59 3.27 -4.66 22.69
CA ASN A 59 3.60 -5.94 22.01
C ASN A 59 3.19 -5.95 20.52
N MET A 60 3.52 -4.86 19.81
CA MET A 60 3.22 -4.70 18.38
C MET A 60 4.41 -5.07 17.51
N GLN A 61 4.13 -5.63 16.35
CA GLN A 61 5.09 -5.88 15.28
C GLN A 61 4.80 -4.90 14.14
N VAL A 62 5.83 -4.35 13.53
CA VAL A 62 5.67 -3.46 12.37
C VAL A 62 5.60 -4.30 11.10
N SER A 63 4.47 -4.22 10.39
CA SER A 63 4.25 -4.96 9.15
C SER A 63 4.81 -4.27 7.91
N CYS A 64 4.77 -2.93 7.86
CA CYS A 64 5.26 -2.13 6.76
C CYS A 64 5.54 -0.69 7.21
N ILE A 65 6.57 -0.06 6.63
CA ILE A 65 6.81 1.38 6.69
C ILE A 65 6.25 1.99 5.40
N SER A 66 5.19 2.77 5.51
CA SER A 66 4.30 3.10 4.39
C SER A 66 4.29 4.58 4.03
N ARG A 67 5.43 5.10 3.52
CA ARG A 67 5.53 6.45 2.99
C ARG A 67 4.97 6.54 1.56
N HIS A 68 4.45 7.72 1.19
CA HIS A 68 4.00 8.04 -0.18
C HIS A 68 5.16 8.43 -1.11
N ASN A 69 6.30 7.70 -1.05
CA ASN A 69 7.42 7.95 -1.94
C ASN A 69 6.98 7.83 -3.40
N PHE A 70 7.34 8.85 -4.22
CA PHE A 70 7.01 8.97 -5.65
C PHE A 70 5.51 9.17 -5.98
N ALA A 71 4.64 9.37 -4.98
CA ALA A 71 3.24 9.65 -5.24
C ALA A 71 3.02 11.02 -5.91
N GLY A 72 2.07 11.08 -6.84
CA GLY A 72 1.61 12.34 -7.45
C GLY A 72 2.54 12.99 -8.48
N ILE A 73 3.73 12.45 -8.71
CA ILE A 73 4.73 12.97 -9.66
C ILE A 73 4.55 12.26 -11.00
N GLY A 74 4.47 12.99 -12.10
CA GLY A 74 4.44 12.42 -13.44
C GLY A 74 5.80 11.82 -13.83
N VAL A 75 5.82 10.67 -14.49
CA VAL A 75 7.07 10.00 -14.90
C VAL A 75 7.93 10.85 -15.83
N HIS A 76 7.34 11.78 -16.58
CA HIS A 76 8.06 12.72 -17.44
C HIS A 76 8.42 14.05 -16.77
N GLU A 77 8.01 14.25 -15.51
CA GLU A 77 8.31 15.46 -14.73
C GLU A 77 9.62 15.38 -13.97
N VAL A 78 10.24 14.19 -13.91
CA VAL A 78 11.48 13.95 -13.16
C VAL A 78 12.47 13.12 -13.96
N ASN A 79 13.76 13.30 -13.63
CA ASN A 79 14.84 12.45 -14.11
C ASN A 79 15.67 11.96 -12.92
N ILE A 80 16.36 10.83 -13.12
CA ILE A 80 17.31 10.31 -12.15
C ILE A 80 18.38 11.38 -11.89
N GLY A 81 18.56 11.71 -10.62
CA GLY A 81 19.57 12.69 -10.16
C GLY A 81 19.07 14.12 -10.04
N ASP A 82 17.84 14.47 -10.46
CA ASP A 82 17.30 15.79 -10.16
C ASP A 82 16.89 15.92 -8.68
N SER A 83 16.63 17.17 -8.23
CA SER A 83 16.36 17.46 -6.82
C SER A 83 15.11 16.76 -6.29
N THR A 84 14.05 16.69 -7.10
CA THR A 84 12.79 16.02 -6.73
C THR A 84 12.99 14.50 -6.59
N TYR A 85 13.66 13.89 -7.58
CA TYR A 85 13.97 12.47 -7.53
C TYR A 85 14.86 12.13 -6.33
N ASN A 86 15.96 12.90 -6.14
CA ASN A 86 16.89 12.68 -5.03
C ASN A 86 16.22 12.84 -3.66
N HIS A 87 15.29 13.81 -3.51
CA HIS A 87 14.51 13.95 -2.28
C HIS A 87 13.74 12.65 -1.95
N HIS A 88 13.09 12.02 -2.92
CA HIS A 88 12.37 10.75 -2.70
C HIS A 88 13.33 9.59 -2.42
N MET A 89 14.51 9.56 -3.03
CA MET A 89 15.55 8.56 -2.74
C MET A 89 16.10 8.72 -1.31
N ASP A 90 16.33 9.95 -0.85
CA ASP A 90 16.75 10.22 0.52
C ASP A 90 15.67 9.79 1.52
N LYS A 91 14.39 10.10 1.23
CA LYS A 91 13.26 9.67 2.07
C LYS A 91 13.06 8.17 2.07
N LEU A 92 13.30 7.50 0.95
CA LEU A 92 13.31 6.04 0.90
C LEU A 92 14.39 5.46 1.81
N LYS A 93 15.59 6.04 1.78
CA LYS A 93 16.68 5.63 2.68
C LYS A 93 16.29 5.77 4.15
N GLU A 94 15.72 6.90 4.55
CA GLU A 94 15.25 7.13 5.92
C GLU A 94 14.16 6.10 6.33
N CYS A 95 13.24 5.76 5.41
CA CYS A 95 12.24 4.71 5.64
C CYS A 95 12.87 3.32 5.79
N ILE A 96 13.89 2.99 5.01
CA ILE A 96 14.64 1.73 5.11
C ILE A 96 15.38 1.66 6.46
N ASP A 97 16.07 2.74 6.85
CA ASP A 97 16.76 2.81 8.14
C ASP A 97 15.77 2.64 9.33
N MET A 98 14.58 3.24 9.21
CA MET A 98 13.49 3.07 10.18
C MET A 98 12.93 1.64 10.19
N ALA A 99 12.78 1.02 9.01
CA ALA A 99 12.32 -0.37 8.89
C ALA A 99 13.27 -1.34 9.60
N HIS A 100 14.57 -1.22 9.36
CA HIS A 100 15.59 -2.03 10.04
C HIS A 100 15.55 -1.84 11.56
N ARG A 101 15.43 -0.61 12.03
CA ARG A 101 15.39 -0.32 13.45
C ARG A 101 14.14 -0.86 14.15
N LEU A 102 12.97 -0.75 13.51
CA LEU A 102 11.70 -1.18 14.08
C LEU A 102 11.35 -2.64 13.75
N GLY A 103 12.21 -3.35 12.99
CA GLY A 103 12.00 -4.74 12.60
C GLY A 103 10.89 -4.93 11.56
N SER A 104 10.61 -3.92 10.74
CA SER A 104 9.68 -4.04 9.62
C SER A 104 10.30 -4.82 8.46
N PRO A 105 9.63 -5.84 7.90
CA PRO A 105 10.13 -6.55 6.73
C PRO A 105 9.93 -5.79 5.42
N LEU A 106 9.08 -4.77 5.41
CA LEU A 106 8.59 -4.12 4.19
C LEU A 106 8.71 -2.60 4.27
N VAL A 107 9.00 -1.98 3.12
CA VAL A 107 8.88 -0.54 2.89
C VAL A 107 8.04 -0.29 1.65
N ARG A 108 7.00 0.54 1.77
CA ARG A 108 6.11 0.90 0.66
C ARG A 108 6.71 1.99 -0.22
N ILE A 109 6.51 1.83 -1.53
CA ILE A 109 6.68 2.88 -2.54
C ILE A 109 5.41 3.02 -3.37
N MET A 110 5.25 4.19 -4.02
CA MET A 110 4.25 4.41 -5.05
C MET A 110 4.90 4.33 -6.43
N SER A 111 4.08 4.17 -7.46
CA SER A 111 4.53 4.03 -8.84
C SER A 111 4.30 5.29 -9.68
N PHE A 112 4.56 6.46 -9.12
CA PHE A 112 4.32 7.76 -9.76
C PHE A 112 2.83 8.05 -10.02
N ARG A 113 2.53 9.18 -10.65
CA ARG A 113 1.16 9.56 -11.05
C ARG A 113 0.73 8.74 -12.28
N LYS A 114 -0.53 8.36 -12.28
CA LYS A 114 -1.14 7.56 -13.36
C LYS A 114 -1.03 8.26 -14.71
N GLU A 115 -0.52 7.52 -15.67
CA GLU A 115 -0.60 7.80 -17.10
C GLU A 115 -1.40 6.70 -17.79
N MET A 116 -2.04 6.99 -18.90
CA MET A 116 -2.63 5.94 -19.72
C MET A 116 -1.52 5.23 -20.49
N VAL A 117 -1.42 3.93 -20.33
CA VAL A 117 -0.46 3.07 -21.04
C VAL A 117 -1.22 2.02 -21.81
N LEU A 118 -0.91 1.90 -23.10
CA LEU A 118 -1.40 0.82 -23.97
C LEU A 118 -0.23 -0.08 -24.35
N PHE A 119 -0.48 -1.38 -24.41
CA PHE A 119 0.49 -2.37 -24.84
C PHE A 119 0.04 -2.95 -26.20
N GLY A 120 0.96 -3.02 -27.15
CA GLY A 120 0.70 -3.52 -28.50
C GLY A 120 0.39 -2.42 -29.52
N GLU A 121 -0.10 -2.82 -30.69
CA GLU A 121 -0.46 -1.90 -31.78
C GLU A 121 -1.91 -1.44 -31.64
N HIS A 122 -2.10 -0.13 -31.36
CA HIS A 122 -3.42 0.46 -31.12
C HIS A 122 -3.56 1.75 -31.92
N GLY A 123 -4.24 2.02 -32.83
CA GLY A 123 -4.30 3.23 -33.67
C GLY A 123 -4.46 4.58 -32.96
N ALA A 124 -4.58 4.60 -31.64
CA ALA A 124 -4.83 5.79 -30.84
C ALA A 124 -3.67 6.23 -29.93
N GLU A 125 -2.50 5.56 -29.95
CA GLU A 125 -1.38 5.81 -29.03
C GLU A 125 -0.94 7.27 -29.02
N LYS A 126 -0.83 7.89 -30.20
CA LYS A 126 -0.41 9.29 -30.34
C LYS A 126 -1.34 10.29 -29.67
N TRP A 127 -2.57 9.89 -29.36
CA TRP A 127 -3.61 10.77 -28.88
C TRP A 127 -4.00 10.51 -27.42
N ASN A 128 -3.87 9.25 -26.97
CA ASN A 128 -4.47 8.79 -25.73
C ASN A 128 -3.48 8.31 -24.69
N VAL A 129 -2.18 8.19 -25.04
CA VAL A 129 -1.17 7.64 -24.12
C VAL A 129 0.00 8.57 -23.97
N SER A 130 0.65 8.50 -22.83
CA SER A 130 1.94 9.13 -22.59
C SER A 130 3.03 8.28 -23.22
N ASP A 131 3.67 8.81 -24.28
CA ASP A 131 4.68 8.07 -25.04
C ASP A 131 5.87 7.70 -24.14
N GLY A 132 6.23 6.42 -24.17
CA GLY A 132 7.33 5.88 -23.38
C GLY A 132 7.11 5.86 -21.85
N ALA A 133 5.91 6.18 -21.35
CA ALA A 133 5.64 6.27 -19.91
C ALA A 133 6.00 4.99 -19.12
N TRP A 134 5.69 3.82 -19.70
CA TRP A 134 6.05 2.55 -19.07
C TRP A 134 7.56 2.34 -18.97
N ASN A 135 8.28 2.56 -20.04
CA ASN A 135 9.74 2.43 -20.06
C ASN A 135 10.39 3.43 -19.10
N LYS A 136 9.84 4.65 -19.05
CA LYS A 136 10.32 5.68 -18.09
C LYS A 136 10.06 5.30 -16.64
N LEU A 137 8.93 4.65 -16.33
CA LEU A 137 8.66 4.09 -15.01
C LEU A 137 9.72 3.06 -14.61
N VAL A 138 10.01 2.10 -15.50
CA VAL A 138 11.03 1.07 -15.27
C VAL A 138 12.42 1.71 -15.08
N GLU A 139 12.79 2.69 -15.91
CA GLU A 139 14.03 3.45 -15.77
C GLU A 139 14.14 4.12 -14.38
N LEU A 140 13.10 4.85 -13.97
CA LEU A 140 13.08 5.58 -12.69
C LEU A 140 13.11 4.66 -11.47
N LEU A 141 12.50 3.48 -11.54
CA LEU A 141 12.46 2.53 -10.44
C LEU A 141 13.70 1.61 -10.36
N GLY A 142 14.54 1.57 -11.39
CA GLY A 142 15.80 0.81 -11.38
C GLY A 142 16.69 1.15 -10.18
N PRO A 143 17.10 2.42 -9.95
CA PRO A 143 17.88 2.80 -8.76
C PRO A 143 17.16 2.56 -7.43
N VAL A 144 15.82 2.64 -7.41
CA VAL A 144 14.98 2.41 -6.22
C VAL A 144 15.12 0.95 -5.74
N VAL A 145 14.96 -0.01 -6.66
CA VAL A 145 15.13 -1.43 -6.34
C VAL A 145 16.58 -1.81 -6.07
N GLN A 146 17.54 -1.12 -6.69
CA GLN A 146 18.95 -1.29 -6.40
C GLN A 146 19.29 -0.85 -4.96
N GLN A 147 18.76 0.28 -4.51
CA GLN A 147 18.90 0.72 -3.10
C GLN A 147 18.31 -0.29 -2.12
N ALA A 148 17.15 -0.86 -2.43
CA ALA A 148 16.53 -1.90 -1.62
C ALA A 148 17.41 -3.16 -1.54
N LYS A 149 17.99 -3.59 -2.65
CA LYS A 149 18.93 -4.73 -2.72
C LYS A 149 20.17 -4.47 -1.87
N GLU A 150 20.77 -3.30 -1.98
CA GLU A 150 21.98 -2.92 -1.22
C GLU A 150 21.72 -2.85 0.29
N SER A 151 20.48 -2.53 0.67
CA SER A 151 20.05 -2.42 2.06
C SER A 151 19.39 -3.70 2.60
N ASP A 152 19.32 -4.77 1.83
CA ASP A 152 18.67 -6.05 2.18
C ASP A 152 17.23 -5.85 2.74
N ILE A 153 16.42 -5.06 2.05
CA ILE A 153 15.02 -4.79 2.38
C ILE A 153 14.09 -5.21 1.23
N MET A 154 12.87 -5.59 1.55
CA MET A 154 11.84 -5.82 0.56
C MET A 154 10.98 -4.56 0.39
N LEU A 155 10.90 -4.04 -0.84
CA LEU A 155 9.94 -3.01 -1.20
C LEU A 155 8.59 -3.63 -1.57
N VAL A 156 7.54 -2.86 -1.36
CA VAL A 156 6.21 -3.16 -1.90
C VAL A 156 5.68 -1.96 -2.65
N VAL A 157 5.26 -2.17 -3.90
CA VAL A 157 4.60 -1.14 -4.72
C VAL A 157 3.09 -1.28 -4.61
N GLU A 158 2.43 -0.21 -4.18
CA GLU A 158 0.98 -0.22 -3.98
C GLU A 158 0.22 -0.10 -5.30
N THR A 159 -0.85 -0.89 -5.45
CA THR A 159 -1.86 -0.69 -6.49
C THR A 159 -2.72 0.52 -6.13
N GLY A 160 -2.49 1.64 -6.81
CA GLY A 160 -3.13 2.93 -6.52
C GLY A 160 -4.10 3.35 -7.62
N ASN A 161 -5.21 4.00 -7.25
CA ASN A 161 -6.18 4.52 -8.23
C ASN A 161 -5.63 5.70 -9.05
N ASN A 162 -4.62 6.39 -8.54
CA ASN A 162 -3.91 7.49 -9.19
C ASN A 162 -2.40 7.21 -9.36
N ALA A 163 -2.03 5.95 -9.54
CA ALA A 163 -0.66 5.49 -9.74
C ALA A 163 -0.51 4.74 -11.06
N MET A 164 0.70 4.54 -11.56
CA MET A 164 0.96 3.76 -12.78
C MET A 164 0.55 2.30 -12.59
N ILE A 165 0.81 1.76 -11.41
CA ILE A 165 0.41 0.39 -11.06
C ILE A 165 -0.99 0.43 -10.45
N THR A 166 -1.98 -0.01 -11.23
CA THR A 166 -3.39 -0.02 -10.87
C THR A 166 -3.98 -1.42 -10.68
N SER A 167 -3.19 -2.46 -10.92
CA SER A 167 -3.65 -3.86 -10.84
C SER A 167 -2.53 -4.82 -10.46
N CYS A 168 -2.89 -6.00 -10.00
CA CYS A 168 -1.94 -7.09 -9.76
C CYS A 168 -1.14 -7.43 -11.02
N TYR A 169 -1.79 -7.49 -12.18
CA TYR A 169 -1.13 -7.77 -13.46
C TYR A 169 -0.03 -6.75 -13.77
N LEU A 170 -0.33 -5.45 -13.64
CA LEU A 170 0.67 -4.40 -13.89
C LEU A 170 1.81 -4.42 -12.85
N GLY A 171 1.49 -4.74 -11.59
CA GLY A 171 2.49 -4.91 -10.54
C GLY A 171 3.45 -6.06 -10.85
N LYS A 172 2.92 -7.22 -11.24
CA LYS A 172 3.74 -8.35 -11.69
C LYS A 172 4.60 -7.98 -12.90
N LYS A 173 3.99 -7.36 -13.91
CA LYS A 173 4.73 -6.93 -15.13
C LYS A 173 5.88 -5.98 -14.77
N LEU A 174 5.67 -5.03 -13.85
CA LEU A 174 6.72 -4.12 -13.41
C LEU A 174 7.90 -4.88 -12.76
N ILE A 175 7.60 -5.85 -11.88
CA ILE A 175 8.62 -6.67 -11.22
C ILE A 175 9.42 -7.48 -12.23
N ASP A 176 8.73 -8.09 -13.20
CA ASP A 176 9.36 -8.86 -14.28
C ASP A 176 10.26 -7.97 -15.16
N ASP A 177 9.79 -6.76 -15.55
CA ASP A 177 10.55 -5.82 -16.37
C ASP A 177 11.76 -5.21 -15.62
N LEU A 178 11.69 -5.10 -14.29
CA LEU A 178 12.82 -4.68 -13.43
C LEU A 178 13.79 -5.82 -13.11
N ASP A 179 13.44 -7.06 -13.40
CA ASP A 179 14.22 -8.29 -13.10
C ASP A 179 14.75 -8.28 -11.66
N THR A 180 13.87 -8.04 -10.68
CA THR A 180 14.25 -7.87 -9.28
C THR A 180 13.52 -8.83 -8.35
N LYS A 181 14.22 -9.24 -7.26
CA LYS A 181 13.64 -9.98 -6.14
C LYS A 181 13.37 -9.11 -4.92
N HIS A 182 13.69 -7.81 -4.99
CA HIS A 182 13.55 -6.86 -3.87
C HIS A 182 12.33 -5.95 -4.00
N LEU A 183 11.39 -6.30 -4.89
CA LEU A 183 10.10 -5.62 -5.06
C LEU A 183 8.99 -6.67 -5.11
N LYS A 184 7.90 -6.40 -4.39
CA LYS A 184 6.64 -7.14 -4.46
C LYS A 184 5.47 -6.18 -4.61
N VAL A 185 4.28 -6.71 -4.81
CA VAL A 185 3.05 -5.93 -4.88
C VAL A 185 2.46 -5.77 -3.48
N LEU A 186 2.10 -4.54 -3.12
CA LEU A 186 1.11 -4.24 -2.11
C LEU A 186 -0.23 -4.09 -2.83
N TRP A 187 -1.10 -5.06 -2.64
CA TRP A 187 -2.40 -5.06 -3.31
C TRP A 187 -3.47 -4.38 -2.48
N ASP A 188 -4.05 -3.33 -3.05
CA ASP A 188 -5.26 -2.69 -2.55
C ASP A 188 -6.41 -2.99 -3.52
N PRO A 189 -7.25 -3.97 -3.22
CA PRO A 189 -8.32 -4.39 -4.11
C PRO A 189 -9.39 -3.33 -4.35
N ALA A 190 -9.58 -2.39 -3.43
CA ALA A 190 -10.54 -1.31 -3.61
C ALA A 190 -10.05 -0.24 -4.59
N ASN A 191 -8.74 0.10 -4.55
CA ASN A 191 -8.11 0.94 -5.57
C ASN A 191 -8.15 0.26 -6.96
N ALA A 192 -7.84 -1.03 -7.00
CA ALA A 192 -7.85 -1.82 -8.22
C ALA A 192 -9.27 -1.96 -8.81
N LEU A 193 -10.30 -2.14 -7.97
CA LEU A 193 -11.71 -2.16 -8.39
C LEU A 193 -12.10 -0.85 -9.10
N TYR A 194 -11.71 0.30 -8.54
CA TYR A 194 -11.94 1.60 -9.18
C TYR A 194 -11.28 1.70 -10.56
N CYS A 195 -10.16 1.04 -10.75
CA CYS A 195 -9.41 0.99 -12.02
C CYS A 195 -9.84 -0.13 -12.97
N GLY A 196 -10.89 -0.88 -12.62
CA GLY A 196 -11.48 -1.91 -13.49
C GLY A 196 -10.96 -3.34 -13.26
N GLU A 197 -10.11 -3.59 -12.27
CA GLU A 197 -9.73 -4.94 -11.87
C GLU A 197 -10.88 -5.60 -11.07
N ASN A 198 -11.20 -6.85 -11.36
CA ASN A 198 -12.16 -7.60 -10.56
C ASN A 198 -11.41 -8.30 -9.40
N PRO A 199 -11.63 -7.87 -8.12
CA PRO A 199 -10.81 -8.34 -7.01
C PRO A 199 -10.93 -9.83 -6.70
N SER A 200 -12.06 -10.47 -7.05
CA SER A 200 -12.33 -11.87 -6.73
C SER A 200 -12.25 -12.79 -7.96
N LYS A 201 -11.70 -12.32 -9.08
CA LYS A 201 -11.69 -13.11 -10.31
C LYS A 201 -10.27 -13.55 -10.70
N ASN A 202 -9.46 -12.65 -11.19
CA ASN A 202 -8.15 -13.01 -11.72
C ASN A 202 -7.01 -12.19 -11.09
N ALA A 203 -7.33 -11.27 -10.16
CA ALA A 203 -6.33 -10.38 -9.58
C ALA A 203 -5.19 -11.18 -8.93
N LEU A 204 -5.53 -12.08 -8.01
CA LEU A 204 -4.55 -12.88 -7.28
C LEU A 204 -3.90 -14.01 -8.09
N ASP A 205 -4.41 -14.35 -9.27
CA ASP A 205 -3.75 -15.33 -10.14
C ASP A 205 -2.39 -14.81 -10.64
N SER A 206 -2.28 -13.48 -10.84
CA SER A 206 -1.01 -12.83 -11.17
C SER A 206 -0.02 -12.79 -10.01
N MET A 207 -0.47 -13.06 -8.79
CA MET A 207 0.35 -13.01 -7.57
C MET A 207 0.92 -14.37 -7.15
N GLU A 208 0.54 -15.43 -7.84
CA GLU A 208 1.16 -16.75 -7.66
C GLU A 208 2.67 -16.67 -7.95
N GLY A 209 3.47 -17.45 -7.22
CA GLY A 209 4.94 -17.40 -7.36
C GLY A 209 5.64 -16.36 -6.49
N GLY A 210 4.93 -15.77 -5.52
CA GLY A 210 5.56 -14.93 -4.49
C GLY A 210 5.62 -13.44 -4.81
N TYR A 211 4.84 -12.96 -5.78
CA TYR A 211 4.77 -11.54 -6.14
C TYR A 211 4.02 -10.67 -5.10
N LEU A 212 3.12 -11.27 -4.30
CA LEU A 212 2.38 -10.55 -3.27
C LEU A 212 3.23 -10.34 -2.02
N GLY A 213 3.40 -9.09 -1.59
CA GLY A 213 4.14 -8.73 -0.38
C GLY A 213 3.24 -8.25 0.76
N HIS A 214 2.18 -7.51 0.43
CA HIS A 214 1.28 -6.93 1.43
C HIS A 214 -0.12 -6.74 0.85
N VAL A 215 -1.12 -6.60 1.73
CA VAL A 215 -2.52 -6.39 1.32
C VAL A 215 -3.13 -5.26 2.16
N HIS A 216 -3.74 -4.30 1.50
CA HIS A 216 -4.65 -3.35 2.14
C HIS A 216 -6.09 -3.82 2.00
N MET A 217 -6.91 -3.55 3.00
CA MET A 217 -8.32 -3.87 2.96
C MET A 217 -9.14 -2.66 3.38
N LYS A 218 -9.94 -2.16 2.46
CA LYS A 218 -10.93 -1.11 2.67
C LYS A 218 -12.17 -1.38 1.82
N ASP A 219 -13.21 -0.59 1.99
CA ASP A 219 -14.41 -0.68 1.16
C ASP A 219 -14.79 0.66 0.56
N VAL A 220 -15.37 0.62 -0.62
CA VAL A 220 -15.65 1.79 -1.44
C VAL A 220 -16.98 1.68 -2.15
N GLU A 221 -17.61 2.83 -2.41
CA GLU A 221 -18.66 2.99 -3.39
C GLU A 221 -18.13 3.71 -4.62
N VAL A 222 -18.21 3.06 -5.77
CA VAL A 222 -17.84 3.64 -7.06
C VAL A 222 -19.11 4.13 -7.77
N SER A 223 -19.22 5.42 -7.98
CA SER A 223 -20.33 6.02 -8.73
C SER A 223 -19.91 6.25 -10.18
N ILE A 224 -20.18 5.27 -11.05
CA ILE A 224 -19.75 5.31 -12.46
C ILE A 224 -20.32 6.54 -13.18
N HIS A 225 -21.60 6.86 -12.95
CA HIS A 225 -22.27 8.00 -13.59
C HIS A 225 -21.73 9.36 -13.14
N GLN A 226 -21.07 9.42 -11.99
CA GLN A 226 -20.42 10.64 -11.47
C GLN A 226 -18.90 10.59 -11.62
N ALA A 227 -18.34 9.47 -12.06
CA ALA A 227 -16.89 9.21 -12.12
C ALA A 227 -16.21 9.48 -10.76
N THR A 228 -16.85 9.08 -9.65
CA THR A 228 -16.37 9.33 -8.29
C THR A 228 -16.25 8.05 -7.49
N ILE A 229 -15.46 8.11 -6.43
CA ILE A 229 -15.29 7.06 -5.43
C ILE A 229 -15.41 7.68 -4.05
N ARG A 230 -16.02 6.97 -3.11
CA ARG A 230 -15.99 7.31 -1.68
C ARG A 230 -15.71 6.07 -0.84
N CYS A 231 -15.01 6.24 0.26
CA CYS A 231 -14.80 5.18 1.23
C CYS A 231 -16.03 5.00 2.11
N VAL A 232 -16.32 3.76 2.47
CA VAL A 232 -17.41 3.36 3.37
C VAL A 232 -16.89 2.34 4.38
N ALA A 233 -17.68 2.04 5.42
CA ALA A 233 -17.31 0.99 6.36
C ALA A 233 -17.19 -0.37 5.66
N LEU A 234 -16.23 -1.19 6.07
CA LEU A 234 -15.93 -2.47 5.45
C LEU A 234 -17.16 -3.39 5.44
N GLY A 235 -17.52 -3.89 4.29
CA GLY A 235 -18.68 -4.73 4.06
C GLY A 235 -19.95 -3.96 3.73
N GLN A 236 -19.91 -2.65 3.58
CA GLN A 236 -21.05 -1.81 3.20
C GLN A 236 -20.98 -1.28 1.77
N GLY A 237 -19.85 -1.45 1.09
CA GLY A 237 -19.62 -0.98 -0.26
C GLY A 237 -19.55 -2.09 -1.31
N GLN A 238 -18.90 -1.78 -2.41
CA GLN A 238 -18.77 -2.69 -3.55
C GLN A 238 -17.72 -3.78 -3.34
N MET A 239 -16.88 -3.66 -2.31
CA MET A 239 -15.98 -4.74 -1.91
C MET A 239 -16.70 -5.85 -1.14
N ALA A 240 -17.88 -5.59 -0.56
CA ALA A 240 -18.62 -6.54 0.26
C ALA A 240 -18.75 -7.96 -0.35
N PRO A 241 -19.14 -8.16 -1.62
CA PRO A 241 -19.26 -9.48 -2.25
C PRO A 241 -17.91 -10.15 -2.56
N HIS A 242 -16.82 -9.43 -2.46
CA HIS A 242 -15.46 -9.89 -2.78
C HIS A 242 -14.66 -10.29 -1.53
N LEU A 243 -14.95 -9.71 -0.36
CA LEU A 243 -14.13 -9.82 0.84
C LEU A 243 -13.80 -11.27 1.24
N GLN A 244 -14.82 -12.13 1.34
CA GLN A 244 -14.60 -13.53 1.72
C GLN A 244 -13.83 -14.30 0.64
N LYS A 245 -14.15 -14.07 -0.64
CA LYS A 245 -13.44 -14.71 -1.75
C LYS A 245 -11.95 -14.32 -1.80
N ILE A 246 -11.63 -13.07 -1.46
CA ILE A 246 -10.25 -12.60 -1.32
C ILE A 246 -9.55 -13.36 -0.19
N ALA A 247 -10.19 -13.44 0.99
CA ALA A 247 -9.63 -14.15 2.13
C ALA A 247 -9.39 -15.64 1.82
N ASP A 248 -10.35 -16.31 1.18
CA ASP A 248 -10.23 -17.69 0.76
C ASP A 248 -9.07 -17.86 -0.24
N ARG A 249 -8.99 -17.00 -1.26
CA ARG A 249 -7.94 -17.07 -2.27
C ARG A 249 -6.54 -16.78 -1.71
N LEU A 250 -6.41 -15.85 -0.77
CA LEU A 250 -5.15 -15.60 -0.05
C LEU A 250 -4.68 -16.83 0.72
N ASN A 251 -5.62 -17.56 1.35
CA ASN A 251 -5.31 -18.83 2.00
C ASN A 251 -4.89 -19.93 0.99
N GLU A 252 -5.58 -20.05 -0.15
CA GLU A 252 -5.26 -21.00 -1.21
C GLU A 252 -3.86 -20.81 -1.78
N ILE A 253 -3.43 -19.57 -2.02
CA ILE A 253 -2.07 -19.28 -2.50
C ILE A 253 -1.02 -19.31 -1.39
N GLY A 254 -1.41 -19.64 -0.15
CA GLY A 254 -0.50 -19.75 1.00
C GLY A 254 0.03 -18.40 1.51
N TYR A 255 -0.69 -17.29 1.32
CA TYR A 255 -0.26 -15.99 1.81
C TYR A 255 -0.22 -15.96 3.35
N ASP A 256 0.94 -15.67 3.92
CA ASP A 256 1.22 -15.62 5.36
C ASP A 256 1.70 -14.23 5.85
N GLY A 257 1.71 -13.25 4.94
CA GLY A 257 2.03 -11.85 5.23
C GLY A 257 0.96 -11.13 6.04
N ALA A 258 1.14 -9.84 6.24
CA ALA A 258 0.13 -9.00 6.89
C ALA A 258 -0.92 -8.50 5.89
N MET A 259 -2.15 -8.36 6.38
CA MET A 259 -3.24 -7.66 5.73
C MET A 259 -3.68 -6.53 6.65
N SER A 260 -3.53 -5.29 6.19
CA SER A 260 -3.85 -4.09 6.97
C SER A 260 -5.23 -3.56 6.62
N LEU A 261 -6.07 -3.35 7.64
CA LEU A 261 -7.26 -2.54 7.48
C LEU A 261 -6.82 -1.08 7.24
N GLU A 262 -7.11 -0.56 6.07
CA GLU A 262 -6.91 0.83 5.71
C GLU A 262 -8.19 1.62 6.01
N SER A 263 -8.29 2.14 7.25
CA SER A 263 -9.48 2.85 7.72
C SER A 263 -9.46 4.30 7.24
N VAL A 264 -9.81 4.53 5.98
CA VAL A 264 -9.97 5.87 5.38
C VAL A 264 -11.43 6.35 5.40
N TYR A 265 -12.35 5.50 5.84
CA TYR A 265 -13.74 5.89 6.07
C TYR A 265 -13.85 6.72 7.35
N ARG A 266 -14.60 7.81 7.26
CA ARG A 266 -15.00 8.64 8.38
C ARG A 266 -16.51 8.92 8.30
N PRO A 267 -17.30 8.60 9.35
CA PRO A 267 -18.69 9.01 9.41
C PRO A 267 -18.84 10.55 9.35
N SER A 268 -19.98 11.02 8.91
CA SER A 268 -20.23 12.48 8.72
C SER A 268 -20.04 13.32 9.99
N GLU A 269 -20.32 12.74 11.16
CA GLU A 269 -20.19 13.38 12.48
C GLU A 269 -19.14 12.70 13.36
N GLY A 270 -18.24 11.89 12.77
CA GLY A 270 -17.24 11.10 13.47
C GLY A 270 -15.81 11.40 13.03
N ASP A 271 -14.87 10.63 13.54
CA ASP A 271 -13.47 10.65 13.17
C ASP A 271 -13.02 9.32 12.50
N PHE A 272 -11.73 9.16 12.27
CA PHE A 272 -11.18 7.94 11.66
C PHE A 272 -11.30 6.73 12.59
N GLU A 273 -11.20 6.91 13.91
CA GLU A 273 -11.42 5.83 14.86
C GLU A 273 -12.84 5.29 14.81
N ASP A 274 -13.84 6.15 14.63
CA ASP A 274 -15.23 5.70 14.42
C ASP A 274 -15.37 4.87 13.15
N GLY A 275 -14.67 5.23 12.08
CA GLY A 275 -14.58 4.46 10.84
C GLY A 275 -13.91 3.11 11.05
N PHE A 276 -12.82 3.07 11.79
CA PHE A 276 -12.15 1.84 12.20
C PHE A 276 -13.09 0.93 13.00
N ARG A 277 -13.76 1.48 14.03
CA ARG A 277 -14.70 0.74 14.88
C ARG A 277 -15.89 0.17 14.10
N ALA A 278 -16.37 0.89 13.09
CA ALA A 278 -17.43 0.41 12.21
C ALA A 278 -16.98 -0.77 11.31
N SER A 279 -15.68 -0.90 11.04
CA SER A 279 -15.11 -1.86 10.08
C SER A 279 -14.46 -3.08 10.73
N ILE A 280 -13.92 -2.94 11.94
CA ILE A 280 -13.01 -3.94 12.54
C ILE A 280 -13.66 -5.30 12.78
N SER A 281 -14.93 -5.37 13.18
CA SER A 281 -15.64 -6.64 13.39
C SER A 281 -15.75 -7.43 12.09
N LYS A 282 -16.11 -6.77 10.98
CA LYS A 282 -16.17 -7.40 9.66
C LYS A 282 -14.79 -7.87 9.20
N PHE A 283 -13.75 -7.07 9.42
CA PHE A 283 -12.38 -7.39 9.07
C PHE A 283 -11.88 -8.66 9.79
N LYS A 284 -12.07 -8.73 11.10
CA LYS A 284 -11.67 -9.91 11.90
C LYS A 284 -12.39 -11.18 11.47
N ASN A 285 -13.66 -11.07 11.10
CA ASN A 285 -14.48 -12.21 10.70
C ASN A 285 -14.10 -12.80 9.33
N LEU A 286 -13.21 -12.18 8.55
CA LEU A 286 -12.72 -12.76 7.29
C LEU A 286 -11.86 -14.01 7.50
N TYR A 287 -11.27 -14.17 8.70
CA TYR A 287 -10.38 -15.27 9.06
C TYR A 287 -10.78 -16.00 10.36
N SER A 288 -12.03 -15.84 10.78
CA SER A 288 -12.59 -16.54 11.96
C SER A 288 -13.19 -17.90 11.60
#